data_66622d0b827940fa13d4aa0000355aa5
#
_entry.id   66622d0b827940fa13d4aa0000355aa5
#
_cell.length_a   1.000
_cell.length_b   1.000
_cell.length_c   1.000
_cell.angle_alpha   90.00
_cell.angle_beta   90.00
_cell.angle_gamma   90.00
#
_symmetry.space_group_name_H-M   'P 1'
#
loop_
_entity.id
_entity.type
_entity.pdbx_description
1 polymer ?
#
loop_
_entity_poly.entity_id
_entity_poly.type
_entity_poly.pdbx_seq_one_letter_code
_entity_poly.pdbx_strand_id
1 'polypeptide(L)'
;MNYTIIGHTEDQSYHDRCGDFISKPGSFETQFFRDDNKAEFLKAWAHAKYHNTYEELIILLDGIPDGRLEDDEYDRYEDLEREMDPLYAEIDAEHKAAEAAKKEAAAQAALAKARQIAAQERARDEAQLLALQKKLGLS
;
A
#
# COMPACT_ATOMS: atom_id res chain seq x y z
N MET A 1 -19.18 -22.98 -10.31
CA MET A 1 -19.28 -21.53 -10.63
C MET A 1 -17.88 -20.99 -10.92
N ASN A 2 -17.73 -20.30 -12.03
CA ASN A 2 -16.49 -19.65 -12.38
C ASN A 2 -16.53 -18.17 -11.98
N TYR A 3 -15.38 -17.60 -11.70
CA TYR A 3 -15.27 -16.23 -11.19
C TYR A 3 -14.34 -15.42 -12.09
N THR A 4 -14.70 -14.19 -12.35
CA THR A 4 -13.86 -13.28 -13.12
C THR A 4 -13.80 -11.91 -12.43
N ILE A 5 -12.63 -11.35 -12.36
CA ILE A 5 -12.40 -9.98 -11.88
C ILE A 5 -11.92 -9.15 -13.07
N ILE A 6 -12.62 -8.06 -13.35
CA ILE A 6 -12.22 -7.10 -14.37
C ILE A 6 -11.95 -5.77 -13.68
N GLY A 7 -10.72 -5.30 -13.75
CA GLY A 7 -10.32 -3.98 -13.29
C GLY A 7 -10.17 -3.03 -14.47
N HIS A 8 -10.73 -1.84 -14.36
CA HIS A 8 -10.67 -0.81 -15.39
C HIS A 8 -10.08 0.47 -14.83
N THR A 9 -9.08 1.01 -15.53
CA THR A 9 -8.54 2.35 -15.29
C THR A 9 -8.88 3.24 -16.48
N GLU A 10 -9.43 4.43 -16.21
CA GLU A 10 -9.76 5.39 -17.25
C GLU A 10 -8.51 6.05 -17.84
N ASP A 11 -8.69 6.64 -19.03
CA ASP A 11 -7.66 7.46 -19.65
C ASP A 11 -7.35 8.67 -18.76
N GLN A 12 -6.07 8.91 -18.52
CA GLN A 12 -5.61 10.06 -17.75
C GLN A 12 -4.83 11.01 -18.65
N SER A 13 -5.12 12.30 -18.50
CA SER A 13 -4.36 13.34 -19.17
C SER A 13 -3.97 14.43 -18.16
N TYR A 14 -2.73 14.88 -18.24
CA TYR A 14 -2.23 15.91 -17.36
C TYR A 14 -1.09 16.69 -18.04
N HIS A 15 -0.79 17.86 -17.49
CA HIS A 15 0.40 18.63 -17.87
C HIS A 15 1.52 18.31 -16.89
N ASP A 16 2.73 18.05 -17.41
CA ASP A 16 3.89 17.86 -16.57
C ASP A 16 4.43 19.20 -16.03
N ARG A 17 5.54 19.17 -15.30
CA ARG A 17 6.16 20.39 -14.73
C ARG A 17 6.66 21.36 -15.79
N CYS A 18 6.95 20.87 -17.00
CA CYS A 18 7.38 21.69 -18.13
C CYS A 18 6.20 22.24 -18.95
N GLY A 19 4.95 21.90 -18.59
CA GLY A 19 3.75 22.29 -19.30
C GLY A 19 3.38 21.42 -20.48
N ASP A 20 4.11 20.33 -20.72
CA ASP A 20 3.80 19.37 -21.78
C ASP A 20 2.57 18.54 -21.44
N PHE A 21 1.70 18.34 -22.43
CA PHE A 21 0.51 17.51 -22.29
C PHE A 21 0.91 16.03 -22.33
N ILE A 22 0.58 15.29 -21.28
CA ILE A 22 0.83 13.86 -21.19
C ILE A 22 -0.52 13.14 -21.18
N SER A 23 -0.70 12.20 -22.08
CA SER A 23 -1.86 11.32 -22.14
C SER A 23 -1.44 9.90 -21.78
N LYS A 24 -2.08 9.33 -20.76
CA LYS A 24 -1.89 7.95 -20.34
C LYS A 24 -3.17 7.17 -20.63
N PRO A 25 -3.13 6.17 -21.54
CA PRO A 25 -4.33 5.41 -21.86
C PRO A 25 -4.77 4.57 -20.68
N GLY A 26 -6.07 4.39 -20.54
CA GLY A 26 -6.68 3.47 -19.60
C GLY A 26 -6.40 2.02 -19.99
N SER A 27 -6.57 1.11 -19.05
CA SER A 27 -6.35 -0.30 -19.26
C SER A 27 -7.43 -1.15 -18.61
N PHE A 28 -7.61 -2.36 -19.14
CA PHE A 28 -8.41 -3.41 -18.52
C PHE A 28 -7.48 -4.54 -18.10
N GLU A 29 -7.67 -5.02 -16.87
CA GLU A 29 -7.02 -6.24 -16.39
C GLU A 29 -8.09 -7.25 -16.04
N THR A 30 -7.92 -8.48 -16.50
CA THR A 30 -8.87 -9.56 -16.30
C THR A 30 -8.19 -10.74 -15.63
N GLN A 31 -8.79 -11.24 -14.54
CA GLN A 31 -8.34 -12.42 -13.84
C GLN A 31 -9.50 -13.43 -13.78
N PHE A 32 -9.22 -14.65 -14.24
CA PHE A 32 -10.21 -15.72 -14.30
C PHE A 32 -9.89 -16.83 -13.31
N PHE A 33 -10.89 -17.27 -12.57
CA PHE A 33 -10.78 -18.33 -11.56
C PHE A 33 -11.86 -19.37 -11.76
N ARG A 34 -11.50 -20.64 -11.67
CA ARG A 34 -12.43 -21.75 -11.69
C ARG A 34 -13.02 -21.98 -10.29
N ASP A 35 -14.08 -22.76 -10.22
CA ASP A 35 -14.78 -23.07 -8.96
C ASP A 35 -13.86 -23.68 -7.89
N ASP A 36 -12.92 -24.52 -8.30
CA ASP A 36 -11.92 -25.12 -7.40
C ASP A 36 -10.89 -24.11 -6.86
N ASN A 37 -10.80 -22.94 -7.45
CA ASN A 37 -9.91 -21.83 -7.03
C ASN A 37 -10.66 -20.67 -6.37
N LYS A 38 -11.79 -20.96 -5.72
CA LYS A 38 -12.58 -19.94 -5.02
C LYS A 38 -11.76 -19.14 -4.00
N ALA A 39 -10.91 -19.81 -3.25
CA ALA A 39 -10.06 -19.15 -2.25
C ALA A 39 -9.11 -18.12 -2.87
N GLU A 40 -8.52 -18.45 -4.00
CA GLU A 40 -7.63 -17.53 -4.74
C GLU A 40 -8.41 -16.35 -5.34
N PHE A 41 -9.63 -16.61 -5.82
CA PHE A 41 -10.54 -15.56 -6.28
C PHE A 41 -10.87 -14.56 -5.16
N LEU A 42 -11.28 -15.05 -4.00
CA LEU A 42 -11.63 -14.19 -2.86
C LEU A 42 -10.42 -13.34 -2.41
N LYS A 43 -9.24 -13.92 -2.40
CA LYS A 43 -7.99 -13.22 -2.10
C LYS A 43 -7.69 -12.12 -3.10
N ALA A 44 -7.77 -12.43 -4.39
CA ALA A 44 -7.54 -11.47 -5.47
C ALA A 44 -8.55 -10.32 -5.43
N TRP A 45 -9.81 -10.64 -5.16
CA TRP A 45 -10.87 -9.64 -5.01
C TRP A 45 -10.61 -8.71 -3.82
N ALA A 46 -10.27 -9.27 -2.66
CA ALA A 46 -9.94 -8.50 -1.47
C ALA A 46 -8.75 -7.55 -1.72
N HIS A 47 -7.69 -8.03 -2.36
CA HIS A 47 -6.53 -7.21 -2.72
C HIS A 47 -6.89 -6.09 -3.70
N ALA A 48 -7.65 -6.38 -4.74
CA ALA A 48 -8.08 -5.38 -5.71
C ALA A 48 -8.94 -4.29 -5.06
N LYS A 49 -9.86 -4.69 -4.20
CA LYS A 49 -10.71 -3.76 -3.45
C LYS A 49 -9.92 -2.91 -2.46
N TYR A 50 -8.99 -3.52 -1.74
CA TYR A 50 -8.18 -2.81 -0.74
C TYR A 50 -7.27 -1.76 -1.36
N HIS A 51 -6.54 -2.14 -2.39
CA HIS A 51 -5.56 -1.24 -3.02
C HIS A 51 -6.21 -0.17 -3.88
N ASN A 52 -7.49 -0.34 -4.23
CA ASN A 52 -8.26 0.63 -5.04
C ASN A 52 -7.49 1.08 -6.30
N THR A 53 -6.82 0.11 -6.94
CA THR A 53 -5.94 0.35 -8.09
C THR A 53 -6.75 0.69 -9.34
N TYR A 54 -8.02 0.31 -9.37
CA TYR A 54 -8.91 0.48 -10.50
C TYR A 54 -10.02 1.48 -10.17
N GLU A 55 -10.42 2.27 -11.14
CA GLU A 55 -11.55 3.19 -11.00
C GLU A 55 -12.87 2.44 -11.00
N GLU A 56 -12.92 1.33 -11.73
CA GLU A 56 -14.06 0.43 -11.76
C GLU A 56 -13.60 -1.01 -11.59
N LEU A 57 -14.28 -1.74 -10.72
CA LEU A 57 -14.03 -3.14 -10.48
C LEU A 57 -15.32 -3.93 -10.74
N ILE A 58 -15.28 -4.84 -11.69
CA ILE A 58 -16.43 -5.64 -12.10
C ILE A 58 -16.16 -7.10 -11.73
N ILE A 59 -17.10 -7.70 -11.03
CA ILE A 59 -17.07 -9.12 -10.68
C ILE A 59 -18.08 -9.86 -11.55
N LEU A 60 -17.64 -10.94 -12.17
CA LEU A 60 -18.51 -11.80 -12.96
C LEU A 60 -18.63 -13.17 -12.30
N LEU A 61 -19.85 -13.63 -12.14
CA LEU A 61 -20.17 -14.98 -11.70
C LEU A 61 -20.73 -15.76 -12.90
N ASP A 62 -20.01 -16.80 -13.33
CA ASP A 62 -20.33 -17.55 -14.56
C ASP A 62 -20.54 -16.67 -15.79
N GLY A 63 -19.72 -15.58 -15.88
CA GLY A 63 -19.80 -14.63 -16.98
C GLY A 63 -20.87 -13.56 -16.86
N ILE A 64 -21.63 -13.53 -15.75
CA ILE A 64 -22.67 -12.52 -15.51
C ILE A 64 -22.14 -11.44 -14.57
N PRO A 65 -22.13 -10.16 -14.98
CA PRO A 65 -21.71 -9.07 -14.12
C PRO A 65 -22.56 -8.92 -12.87
N ASP A 66 -21.95 -8.49 -11.77
CA ASP A 66 -22.62 -8.29 -10.49
C ASP A 66 -23.84 -7.36 -10.57
N GLY A 67 -23.80 -6.34 -11.42
CA GLY A 67 -24.93 -5.44 -11.65
C GLY A 67 -26.12 -6.05 -12.40
N ARG A 68 -26.00 -7.28 -12.93
CA ARG A 68 -27.04 -7.99 -13.68
C ARG A 68 -27.44 -9.31 -13.06
N LEU A 69 -26.95 -9.60 -11.86
CA LEU A 69 -27.32 -10.81 -11.13
C LEU A 69 -28.76 -10.71 -10.64
N GLU A 70 -29.48 -11.82 -10.74
CA GLU A 70 -30.88 -11.93 -10.30
C GLU A 70 -30.99 -12.95 -9.16
N ASP A 71 -31.91 -12.69 -8.23
CA ASP A 71 -32.36 -13.60 -7.16
C ASP A 71 -31.25 -14.46 -6.51
N ASP A 72 -31.21 -15.75 -6.81
CA ASP A 72 -30.28 -16.71 -6.21
C ASP A 72 -28.82 -16.41 -6.53
N GLU A 73 -28.54 -15.87 -7.70
CA GLU A 73 -27.19 -15.49 -8.10
C GLU A 73 -26.69 -14.29 -7.30
N TYR A 74 -27.57 -13.33 -7.03
CA TYR A 74 -27.28 -12.19 -6.21
C TYR A 74 -27.02 -12.59 -4.75
N ASP A 75 -27.79 -13.53 -4.22
CA ASP A 75 -27.57 -14.08 -2.88
C ASP A 75 -26.19 -14.75 -2.78
N ARG A 76 -25.77 -15.48 -3.81
CA ARG A 76 -24.42 -16.06 -3.87
C ARG A 76 -23.33 -15.00 -3.92
N TYR A 77 -23.57 -13.92 -4.65
CA TYR A 77 -22.64 -12.78 -4.69
C TYR A 77 -22.48 -12.16 -3.29
N GLU A 78 -23.57 -11.94 -2.58
CA GLU A 78 -23.52 -11.42 -1.21
C GLU A 78 -22.80 -12.37 -0.26
N ASP A 79 -23.00 -13.68 -0.39
CA ASP A 79 -22.28 -14.68 0.41
C ASP A 79 -20.77 -14.65 0.14
N LEU A 80 -20.39 -14.52 -1.13
CA LEU A 80 -18.99 -14.37 -1.52
C LEU A 80 -18.38 -13.08 -0.97
N GLU A 81 -19.12 -12.00 -1.00
CA GLU A 81 -18.69 -10.73 -0.43
C GLU A 81 -18.46 -10.83 1.08
N ARG A 82 -19.34 -11.53 1.80
CA ARG A 82 -19.14 -11.80 3.24
C ARG A 82 -17.93 -12.69 3.50
N GLU A 83 -17.65 -13.65 2.64
CA GLU A 83 -16.45 -14.49 2.75
C GLU A 83 -15.18 -13.70 2.43
N MET A 84 -15.27 -12.69 1.56
CA MET A 84 -14.17 -11.81 1.21
C MET A 84 -13.84 -10.81 2.32
N ASP A 85 -14.82 -10.32 3.05
CA ASP A 85 -14.65 -9.28 4.08
C ASP A 85 -13.58 -9.60 5.13
N PRO A 86 -13.48 -10.82 5.70
CA PRO A 86 -12.39 -11.16 6.61
C PRO A 86 -11.01 -11.08 5.98
N LEU A 87 -10.89 -11.43 4.70
CA LEU A 87 -9.64 -11.33 3.96
C LEU A 87 -9.23 -9.88 3.74
N TYR A 88 -10.20 -9.03 3.44
CA TYR A 88 -10.00 -7.59 3.34
C TYR A 88 -9.51 -6.99 4.67
N ALA A 89 -10.16 -7.37 5.78
CA ALA A 89 -9.75 -6.92 7.12
C ALA A 89 -8.34 -7.38 7.49
N GLU A 90 -7.96 -8.59 7.07
CA GLU A 90 -6.62 -9.15 7.30
C GLU A 90 -5.55 -8.36 6.53
N ILE A 91 -5.83 -8.01 5.27
CA ILE A 91 -4.94 -7.17 4.45
C ILE A 91 -4.79 -5.79 5.09
N ASP A 92 -5.88 -5.19 5.54
CA ASP A 92 -5.86 -3.89 6.21
C ASP A 92 -5.01 -3.92 7.49
N ALA A 93 -5.16 -4.96 8.30
CA ALA A 93 -4.38 -5.16 9.52
C ALA A 93 -2.88 -5.32 9.23
N GLU A 94 -2.52 -6.12 8.23
CA GLU A 94 -1.13 -6.29 7.78
C GLU A 94 -0.53 -4.97 7.29
N HIS A 95 -1.29 -4.21 6.53
CA HIS A 95 -0.84 -2.91 6.02
C HIS A 95 -0.60 -1.91 7.15
N LYS A 96 -1.52 -1.83 8.10
CA LYS A 96 -1.38 -0.96 9.28
C LYS A 96 -0.19 -1.36 10.16
N ALA A 97 0.03 -2.66 10.34
CA ALA A 97 1.18 -3.15 11.07
C ALA A 97 2.50 -2.82 10.37
N ALA A 98 2.56 -2.94 9.05
CA ALA A 98 3.74 -2.59 8.26
C ALA A 98 4.04 -1.08 8.32
N GLU A 99 3.00 -0.23 8.25
CA GLU A 99 3.17 1.21 8.39
C GLU A 99 3.63 1.62 9.79
N ALA A 100 3.07 1.00 10.84
CA ALA A 100 3.50 1.23 12.22
C ALA A 100 4.97 0.83 12.41
N ALA A 101 5.39 -0.31 11.86
CA ALA A 101 6.77 -0.76 11.89
C ALA A 101 7.71 0.22 11.16
N LYS A 102 7.30 0.76 10.02
CA LYS A 102 8.08 1.78 9.30
C LYS A 102 8.24 3.06 10.12
N LYS A 103 7.18 3.53 10.76
CA LYS A 103 7.21 4.73 11.61
C LYS A 103 8.13 4.53 12.80
N GLU A 104 8.06 3.37 13.43
CA GLU A 104 8.93 3.05 14.55
C GLU A 104 10.40 2.95 14.12
N ALA A 105 10.69 2.29 13.00
CA ALA A 105 12.04 2.22 12.45
C ALA A 105 12.59 3.59 12.12
N ALA A 106 11.78 4.48 11.53
CA ALA A 106 12.16 5.86 11.25
C ALA A 106 12.43 6.65 12.52
N ALA A 107 11.61 6.47 13.56
CA ALA A 107 11.81 7.11 14.86
C ALA A 107 13.11 6.65 15.54
N GLN A 108 13.40 5.35 15.49
CA GLN A 108 14.63 4.77 16.03
C GLN A 108 15.85 5.28 15.27
N ALA A 109 15.78 5.36 13.94
CA ALA A 109 16.86 5.92 13.11
C ALA A 109 17.11 7.38 13.41
N ALA A 110 16.05 8.17 13.61
CA ALA A 110 16.17 9.59 13.99
C ALA A 110 16.80 9.77 15.36
N LEU A 111 16.43 8.95 16.34
CA LEU A 111 17.05 8.95 17.67
C LEU A 111 18.53 8.57 17.61
N ALA A 112 18.88 7.54 16.85
CA ALA A 112 20.27 7.13 16.68
C ALA A 112 21.11 8.23 16.05
N LYS A 113 20.58 8.90 15.04
CA LYS A 113 21.23 10.04 14.38
C LYS A 113 21.42 11.23 15.33
N ALA A 114 20.40 11.55 16.13
CA ALA A 114 20.46 12.61 17.11
C ALA A 114 21.53 12.35 18.18
N ARG A 115 21.61 11.10 18.66
CA ARG A 115 22.65 10.67 19.62
C ARG A 115 24.05 10.77 19.03
N GLN A 116 24.20 10.40 17.75
CA GLN A 116 25.48 10.49 17.06
C GLN A 116 25.95 11.96 16.92
N ILE A 117 25.02 12.84 16.53
CA ILE A 117 25.29 14.27 16.41
C ILE A 117 25.67 14.84 17.78
N ALA A 118 24.94 14.52 18.83
CA ALA A 118 25.24 14.96 20.18
C ALA A 118 26.62 14.46 20.67
N ALA A 119 26.97 13.22 20.36
CA ALA A 119 28.28 12.66 20.68
C ALA A 119 29.41 13.40 19.94
N GLN A 120 29.21 13.71 18.67
CA GLN A 120 30.19 14.49 17.87
C GLN A 120 30.35 15.91 18.41
N GLU A 121 29.27 16.57 18.79
CA GLU A 121 29.34 17.90 19.40
C GLU A 121 30.11 17.90 20.73
N ARG A 122 29.85 16.90 21.59
CA ARG A 122 30.62 16.73 22.85
C ARG A 122 32.09 16.51 22.57
N ALA A 123 32.43 15.64 21.63
CA ALA A 123 33.82 15.40 21.27
C ALA A 123 34.51 16.65 20.75
N ARG A 124 33.80 17.45 19.95
CA ARG A 124 34.32 18.74 19.47
C ARG A 124 34.54 19.72 20.61
N ASP A 125 33.58 19.85 21.52
CA ASP A 125 33.69 20.77 22.66
C ASP A 125 34.83 20.34 23.60
N GLU A 126 34.97 19.06 23.87
CA GLU A 126 36.09 18.53 24.66
C GLU A 126 37.45 18.80 24.00
N ALA A 127 37.54 18.62 22.69
CA ALA A 127 38.74 18.90 21.93
C ALA A 127 39.10 20.40 21.98
N GLN A 128 38.11 21.28 21.87
CA GLN A 128 38.29 22.71 21.98
C GLN A 128 38.75 23.10 23.40
N LEU A 129 38.15 22.50 24.42
CA LEU A 129 38.54 22.76 25.81
C LEU A 129 40.00 22.34 26.07
N LEU A 130 40.38 21.16 25.61
CA LEU A 130 41.77 20.67 25.72
C LEU A 130 42.74 21.58 24.96
N ALA A 131 42.38 22.04 23.77
CA ALA A 131 43.21 22.96 23.00
C ALA A 131 43.38 24.29 23.71
N LEU A 132 42.33 24.83 24.33
CA LEU A 132 42.39 26.05 25.12
C LEU A 132 43.23 25.89 26.38
N GLN A 133 43.07 24.80 27.10
CA GLN A 133 43.90 24.50 28.29
C GLN A 133 45.38 24.40 27.93
N LYS A 134 45.70 23.75 26.84
CA LYS A 134 47.07 23.64 26.33
C LYS A 134 47.63 24.99 25.92
N LYS A 135 46.84 25.83 25.26
CA LYS A 135 47.23 27.17 24.83
C LYS A 135 47.47 28.09 26.01
N LEU A 136 46.71 27.96 27.09
CA LEU A 136 46.84 28.74 28.29
C LEU A 136 47.89 28.20 29.27
N GLY A 137 48.53 27.08 28.95
CA GLY A 137 49.53 26.45 29.81
C GLY A 137 48.92 25.73 31.02
N LEU A 138 47.61 25.48 31.01
CA LEU A 138 46.92 24.71 32.07
C LEU A 138 47.00 23.24 31.73
N SER A 139 47.59 22.45 32.52
CA SER A 139 47.70 20.99 32.31
C SER A 139 46.79 20.19 33.24
#